data_e84386eff7ab2afef49628bcce2a8382
#
_entry.id   e84386eff7ab2afef49628bcce2a8382
#
_cell.length_a   1.000
_cell.length_b   1.000
_cell.length_c   1.000
_cell.angle_alpha   90.00
_cell.angle_beta   90.00
_cell.angle_gamma   90.00
#
_symmetry.space_group_name_H-M   'P 1'
#
loop_
_entity.id
_entity.type
_entity.pdbx_description
1 polymer ?
#
loop_
_entity_poly.entity_id
_entity_poly.type
_entity_poly.pdbx_seq_one_letter_code
_entity_poly.pdbx_strand_id
1 'polypeptide(L)'
;ILSLYAKENTAFWLAPLSLAVVFSSYSFYWGGSAEEICFPFLLWGLFLLLRYFKEDYPSKPVSFKTLFAAGILAGMVANIKFTGLGFFFAYMMCMAFSFLVRKDFWGAVKGCLFFLLGMFLPFLPWLLYFGVQGALYEWYWGYVYVNVFVYSNLNGEGPSLYERIYTLGKQFYWIARQNWISFVFLIPGVLWQLFRKGAKWLERFSIISLCFFLFVGIYVGGSELPYYALPLSVFTVLGFCLLGKLLDRTSIPAGKWFCACSLAASLAVAVGCSMNISYLSEKKEDLFLYKFRDIVLETEDPTLLNINCLDAGLYTVCDIVPTCRWFQTQTILLDYVMEEQEGYIREGKTDYVIARDTYPEVIFEQYELVNEQPWQMGELSFAYYLFRKRGLGA
;
A
#
# COMPACT_ATOMS: atom_id res chain seq x y z
N ILE A 1 -12.07 15.87 -6.75
CA ILE A 1 -10.88 16.57 -7.25
C ILE A 1 -11.14 17.07 -8.68
N LEU A 2 -11.56 16.23 -9.61
CA LEU A 2 -11.80 16.61 -11.02
C LEU A 2 -12.73 17.82 -11.14
N SER A 3 -13.85 17.86 -10.38
CA SER A 3 -14.81 18.95 -10.37
C SER A 3 -14.25 20.30 -9.86
N LEU A 4 -13.11 20.28 -9.19
CA LEU A 4 -12.41 21.52 -8.85
C LEU A 4 -11.86 22.26 -10.09
N TYR A 5 -11.62 21.55 -11.19
CA TYR A 5 -10.90 22.10 -12.37
C TYR A 5 -11.63 21.94 -13.69
N ALA A 6 -12.61 21.05 -13.77
CA ALA A 6 -13.41 20.78 -14.96
C ALA A 6 -14.91 20.93 -14.64
N LYS A 7 -15.75 21.07 -15.70
CA LYS A 7 -17.19 21.06 -15.58
C LYS A 7 -17.68 19.74 -14.98
N GLU A 8 -18.78 19.77 -14.25
CA GLU A 8 -19.29 18.61 -13.51
C GLU A 8 -19.46 17.37 -14.38
N ASN A 9 -20.10 17.49 -15.56
CA ASN A 9 -20.27 16.38 -16.48
C ASN A 9 -18.94 15.82 -16.99
N THR A 10 -17.98 16.70 -17.36
CA THR A 10 -16.65 16.26 -17.81
C THR A 10 -15.91 15.53 -16.68
N ALA A 11 -15.96 16.08 -15.47
CA ALA A 11 -15.35 15.48 -14.29
C ALA A 11 -15.95 14.10 -13.99
N PHE A 12 -17.28 13.99 -14.05
CA PHE A 12 -17.99 12.74 -13.79
C PHE A 12 -17.57 11.62 -14.76
N TRP A 13 -17.51 11.93 -16.08
CA TRP A 13 -17.17 10.93 -17.08
C TRP A 13 -15.68 10.60 -17.17
N LEU A 14 -14.77 11.48 -16.69
CA LEU A 14 -13.34 11.18 -16.61
C LEU A 14 -12.97 10.38 -15.36
N ALA A 15 -13.82 10.33 -14.34
CA ALA A 15 -13.51 9.62 -13.10
C ALA A 15 -13.25 8.11 -13.31
N PRO A 16 -14.08 7.34 -14.05
CA PRO A 16 -13.81 5.93 -14.32
C PRO A 16 -12.48 5.71 -15.05
N LEU A 17 -12.17 6.56 -16.05
CA LEU A 17 -10.91 6.46 -16.78
C LEU A 17 -9.70 6.74 -15.90
N SER A 18 -9.81 7.71 -14.99
CA SER A 18 -8.72 8.01 -14.04
C SER A 18 -8.43 6.84 -13.10
N LEU A 19 -9.47 6.15 -12.65
CA LEU A 19 -9.34 4.94 -11.82
C LEU A 19 -8.81 3.76 -12.62
N ALA A 20 -9.31 3.56 -13.85
CA ALA A 20 -8.83 2.50 -14.75
C ALA A 20 -7.31 2.63 -14.99
N VAL A 21 -6.80 3.84 -15.22
CA VAL A 21 -5.36 4.09 -15.39
C VAL A 21 -4.57 3.74 -14.15
N VAL A 22 -5.04 4.09 -12.95
CA VAL A 22 -4.35 3.79 -11.68
C VAL A 22 -4.33 2.28 -11.43
N PHE A 23 -5.50 1.63 -11.50
CA PHE A 23 -5.64 0.21 -11.16
C PHE A 23 -5.19 -0.76 -12.27
N SER A 24 -4.82 -0.25 -13.44
CA SER A 24 -4.17 -1.03 -14.52
C SER A 24 -2.65 -0.85 -14.53
N SER A 25 -2.08 -0.08 -13.61
CA SER A 25 -0.64 0.11 -13.51
C SER A 25 0.06 -1.12 -12.93
N TYR A 26 1.35 -1.28 -13.21
CA TYR A 26 2.17 -2.38 -12.67
C TYR A 26 2.15 -2.45 -11.14
N SER A 27 2.05 -1.31 -10.47
CA SER A 27 1.98 -1.26 -9.00
C SER A 27 0.71 -1.89 -8.42
N PHE A 28 -0.30 -2.18 -9.24
CA PHE A 28 -1.51 -2.88 -8.84
C PHE A 28 -1.48 -4.39 -9.16
N TYR A 29 -0.33 -4.92 -9.60
CA TYR A 29 -0.18 -6.33 -9.96
C TYR A 29 -0.48 -7.27 -8.78
N TRP A 30 -0.05 -6.91 -7.58
CA TRP A 30 -0.41 -7.63 -6.36
C TRP A 30 -1.54 -6.89 -5.64
N GLY A 31 -2.78 -7.26 -5.95
CA GLY A 31 -3.97 -6.73 -5.28
C GLY A 31 -4.00 -7.08 -3.79
N GLY A 32 -4.73 -6.27 -3.01
CA GLY A 32 -4.87 -6.45 -1.56
C GLY A 32 -3.70 -5.90 -0.74
N SER A 33 -2.83 -5.08 -1.34
CA SER A 33 -1.71 -4.46 -0.62
C SER A 33 -2.16 -3.38 0.38
N ALA A 34 -1.33 -3.13 1.39
CA ALA A 34 -1.53 -2.03 2.34
C ALA A 34 -1.60 -0.66 1.63
N GLU A 35 -0.84 -0.51 0.55
CA GLU A 35 -0.81 0.69 -0.29
C GLU A 35 -2.15 0.95 -0.98
N GLU A 36 -2.84 -0.10 -1.40
CA GLU A 36 -4.18 -0.01 -1.99
C GLU A 36 -5.19 0.52 -0.97
N ILE A 37 -5.14 0.01 0.27
CA ILE A 37 -6.02 0.46 1.35
C ILE A 37 -5.67 1.92 1.76
N CYS A 38 -4.41 2.33 1.67
CA CYS A 38 -3.98 3.71 1.93
C CYS A 38 -4.42 4.70 0.84
N PHE A 39 -4.59 4.25 -0.40
CA PHE A 39 -4.84 5.10 -1.57
C PHE A 39 -6.01 6.08 -1.41
N PRO A 40 -7.22 5.67 -0.97
CA PRO A 40 -8.33 6.59 -0.79
C PRO A 40 -8.05 7.67 0.26
N PHE A 41 -7.31 7.38 1.33
CA PHE A 41 -6.96 8.37 2.35
C PHE A 41 -5.99 9.41 1.82
N LEU A 42 -5.02 9.01 1.00
CA LEU A 42 -4.11 9.92 0.30
C LEU A 42 -4.87 10.80 -0.70
N LEU A 43 -5.81 10.22 -1.45
CA LEU A 43 -6.64 10.94 -2.41
C LEU A 43 -7.53 11.99 -1.74
N TRP A 44 -8.13 11.67 -0.59
CA TRP A 44 -8.87 12.62 0.22
C TRP A 44 -7.96 13.72 0.79
N GLY A 45 -6.76 13.38 1.26
CA GLY A 45 -5.76 14.36 1.70
C GLY A 45 -5.40 15.35 0.59
N LEU A 46 -5.15 14.84 -0.62
CA LEU A 46 -4.90 15.68 -1.80
C LEU A 46 -6.10 16.58 -2.14
N PHE A 47 -7.33 16.05 -2.05
CA PHE A 47 -8.55 16.83 -2.26
C PHE A 47 -8.67 17.99 -1.27
N LEU A 48 -8.47 17.73 0.03
CA LEU A 48 -8.56 18.79 1.07
C LEU A 48 -7.54 19.90 0.82
N LEU A 49 -6.32 19.54 0.42
CA LEU A 49 -5.27 20.51 0.08
C LEU A 49 -5.64 21.36 -1.13
N LEU A 50 -6.01 20.72 -2.24
CA LEU A 50 -6.35 21.41 -3.49
C LEU A 50 -7.56 22.30 -3.33
N ARG A 51 -8.58 21.84 -2.59
CA ARG A 51 -9.78 22.62 -2.27
C ARG A 51 -9.43 23.86 -1.48
N TYR A 52 -8.61 23.74 -0.43
CA TYR A 52 -8.15 24.88 0.35
C TYR A 52 -7.46 25.96 -0.51
N PHE A 53 -6.51 25.55 -1.37
CA PHE A 53 -5.81 26.49 -2.22
C PHE A 53 -6.70 27.13 -3.28
N LYS A 54 -7.72 26.44 -3.71
CA LYS A 54 -8.64 26.94 -4.75
C LYS A 54 -9.73 27.85 -4.20
N GLU A 55 -10.31 27.51 -3.06
CA GLU A 55 -11.51 28.18 -2.53
C GLU A 55 -11.19 29.22 -1.44
N ASP A 56 -10.22 28.92 -0.56
CA ASP A 56 -10.00 29.71 0.65
C ASP A 56 -8.73 30.53 0.64
N TYR A 57 -7.62 29.96 0.14
CA TYR A 57 -6.31 30.62 0.18
C TYR A 57 -6.17 31.72 -0.91
N PRO A 58 -5.62 32.92 -0.62
CA PRO A 58 -5.03 33.36 0.65
C PRO A 58 -6.02 34.08 1.57
N SER A 59 -7.29 34.18 1.21
CA SER A 59 -8.28 35.01 1.92
C SER A 59 -8.59 34.51 3.33
N LYS A 60 -8.69 33.18 3.50
CA LYS A 60 -8.99 32.52 4.76
C LYS A 60 -7.88 31.56 5.18
N PRO A 61 -7.62 31.38 6.49
CA PRO A 61 -6.80 30.30 6.97
C PRO A 61 -7.48 28.96 6.75
N VAL A 62 -6.70 27.87 6.69
CA VAL A 62 -7.27 26.51 6.71
C VAL A 62 -8.03 26.29 8.02
N SER A 63 -9.20 25.67 7.95
CA SER A 63 -10.04 25.45 9.13
C SER A 63 -9.45 24.32 10.01
N PHE A 64 -9.58 24.45 11.34
CA PHE A 64 -9.18 23.40 12.27
C PHE A 64 -9.95 22.09 12.06
N LYS A 65 -11.21 22.16 11.59
CA LYS A 65 -12.00 20.98 11.21
C LYS A 65 -11.36 20.24 10.03
N THR A 66 -10.88 20.99 9.03
CA THR A 66 -10.14 20.39 7.88
C THR A 66 -8.85 19.73 8.32
N LEU A 67 -8.10 20.38 9.24
CA LEU A 67 -6.86 19.81 9.78
C LEU A 67 -7.12 18.57 10.62
N PHE A 68 -8.16 18.57 11.44
CA PHE A 68 -8.59 17.40 12.21
C PHE A 68 -8.99 16.23 11.28
N ALA A 69 -9.76 16.50 10.22
CA ALA A 69 -10.12 15.50 9.23
C ALA A 69 -8.89 14.95 8.49
N ALA A 70 -7.95 15.82 8.09
CA ALA A 70 -6.68 15.39 7.50
C ALA A 70 -5.83 14.56 8.48
N GLY A 71 -5.90 14.88 9.78
CA GLY A 71 -5.31 14.08 10.84
C GLY A 71 -5.91 12.67 10.91
N ILE A 72 -7.24 12.54 10.84
CA ILE A 72 -7.90 11.22 10.80
C ILE A 72 -7.38 10.40 9.61
N LEU A 73 -7.28 11.00 8.42
CA LEU A 73 -6.74 10.34 7.24
C LEU A 73 -5.29 9.89 7.47
N ALA A 74 -4.47 10.73 8.09
CA ALA A 74 -3.10 10.41 8.46
C ALA A 74 -3.04 9.25 9.47
N GLY A 75 -3.92 9.24 10.47
CA GLY A 75 -4.02 8.17 11.46
C GLY A 75 -4.46 6.84 10.84
N MET A 76 -5.37 6.86 9.86
CA MET A 76 -5.73 5.65 9.10
C MET A 76 -4.51 5.10 8.34
N VAL A 77 -3.77 5.97 7.63
CA VAL A 77 -2.55 5.56 6.94
C VAL A 77 -1.49 5.06 7.93
N ALA A 78 -1.33 5.72 9.09
CA ALA A 78 -0.42 5.27 10.14
C ALA A 78 -0.76 3.88 10.66
N ASN A 79 -2.04 3.52 10.79
CA ASN A 79 -2.46 2.17 11.20
C ASN A 79 -2.26 1.09 10.12
N ILE A 80 -2.06 1.49 8.85
CA ILE A 80 -1.94 0.56 7.73
C ILE A 80 -0.48 0.44 7.28
N LYS A 81 0.17 1.59 7.00
CA LYS A 81 1.53 1.63 6.45
C LYS A 81 2.24 2.95 6.77
N PHE A 82 3.28 2.90 7.60
CA PHE A 82 4.04 4.10 8.01
C PHE A 82 4.65 4.88 6.84
N THR A 83 5.04 4.21 5.76
CA THR A 83 5.71 4.84 4.61
C THR A 83 4.84 5.89 3.92
N GLY A 84 3.51 5.75 3.97
CA GLY A 84 2.56 6.74 3.45
C GLY A 84 2.49 8.04 4.26
N LEU A 85 3.02 8.06 5.48
CA LEU A 85 3.00 9.24 6.35
C LEU A 85 3.83 10.41 5.82
N GLY A 86 4.80 10.16 4.92
CA GLY A 86 5.53 11.23 4.25
C GLY A 86 4.62 12.24 3.56
N PHE A 87 3.52 11.79 2.96
CA PHE A 87 2.49 12.65 2.37
C PHE A 87 1.86 13.57 3.41
N PHE A 88 1.42 13.01 4.54
CA PHE A 88 0.73 13.78 5.58
C PHE A 88 1.66 14.65 6.41
N PHE A 89 2.93 14.28 6.53
CA PHE A 89 3.98 15.15 7.06
C PHE A 89 4.11 16.41 6.21
N ALA A 90 4.26 16.26 4.89
CA ALA A 90 4.30 17.38 3.97
C ALA A 90 3.00 18.21 3.99
N TYR A 91 1.85 17.55 4.05
CA TYR A 91 0.55 18.21 4.17
C TYR A 91 0.53 19.14 5.38
N MET A 92 0.82 18.59 6.58
CA MET A 92 0.77 19.40 7.82
C MET A 92 1.83 20.50 7.84
N MET A 93 3.04 20.22 7.37
CA MET A 93 4.10 21.23 7.22
C MET A 93 3.63 22.40 6.34
N CYS A 94 3.04 22.14 5.18
CA CYS A 94 2.53 23.18 4.29
C CYS A 94 1.36 23.96 4.89
N MET A 95 0.48 23.28 5.63
CA MET A 95 -0.64 23.96 6.31
C MET A 95 -0.15 24.81 7.47
N ALA A 96 0.78 24.33 8.28
CA ALA A 96 1.43 25.14 9.32
C ALA A 96 2.11 26.37 8.72
N PHE A 97 2.83 26.19 7.60
CA PHE A 97 3.48 27.27 6.90
C PHE A 97 2.49 28.31 6.35
N SER A 98 1.27 27.88 5.95
CA SER A 98 0.22 28.80 5.54
C SER A 98 -0.22 29.77 6.64
N PHE A 99 -0.22 29.33 7.90
CA PHE A 99 -0.46 30.20 9.07
C PHE A 99 0.73 31.14 9.31
N LEU A 100 1.97 30.61 9.23
CA LEU A 100 3.18 31.42 9.47
C LEU A 100 3.34 32.54 8.46
N VAL A 101 3.02 32.32 7.18
CA VAL A 101 2.99 33.36 6.14
C VAL A 101 1.99 34.47 6.49
N ARG A 102 0.92 34.13 7.19
CA ARG A 102 -0.10 35.05 7.71
C ARG A 102 0.29 35.68 9.05
N LYS A 103 1.49 35.40 9.59
CA LYS A 103 1.98 35.81 10.91
C LYS A 103 1.13 35.29 12.07
N ASP A 104 0.38 34.20 11.86
CA ASP A 104 -0.45 33.54 12.88
C ASP A 104 0.27 32.30 13.43
N PHE A 105 1.24 32.53 14.31
CA PHE A 105 2.00 31.46 14.97
C PHE A 105 1.11 30.55 15.82
N TRP A 106 0.19 31.14 16.60
CA TRP A 106 -0.70 30.36 17.46
C TRP A 106 -1.72 29.56 16.65
N GLY A 107 -2.16 30.07 15.49
CA GLY A 107 -2.95 29.31 14.53
C GLY A 107 -2.22 28.09 14.01
N ALA A 108 -0.91 28.22 13.72
CA ALA A 108 -0.06 27.10 13.32
C ALA A 108 0.03 26.02 14.42
N VAL A 109 0.32 26.44 15.67
CA VAL A 109 0.40 25.51 16.81
C VAL A 109 -0.94 24.80 17.05
N LYS A 110 -2.04 25.54 17.11
CA LYS A 110 -3.38 24.96 17.26
C LYS A 110 -3.71 24.01 16.10
N GLY A 111 -3.36 24.40 14.88
CA GLY A 111 -3.54 23.57 13.69
C GLY A 111 -2.82 22.22 13.78
N CYS A 112 -1.55 22.23 14.23
CA CYS A 112 -0.80 21.01 14.48
C CYS A 112 -1.46 20.15 15.57
N LEU A 113 -1.94 20.76 16.66
CA LEU A 113 -2.60 20.02 17.73
C LEU A 113 -3.91 19.36 17.25
N PHE A 114 -4.74 20.08 16.48
CA PHE A 114 -5.96 19.49 15.91
C PHE A 114 -5.65 18.35 14.93
N PHE A 115 -4.60 18.50 14.12
CA PHE A 115 -4.17 17.44 13.23
C PHE A 115 -3.69 16.21 14.01
N LEU A 116 -2.86 16.38 15.04
CA LEU A 116 -2.37 15.27 15.88
C LEU A 116 -3.50 14.60 16.66
N LEU A 117 -4.47 15.36 17.17
CA LEU A 117 -5.68 14.80 17.77
C LEU A 117 -6.46 13.94 16.78
N GLY A 118 -6.66 14.44 15.55
CA GLY A 118 -7.28 13.67 14.48
C GLY A 118 -6.50 12.40 14.17
N MET A 119 -5.16 12.50 14.10
CA MET A 119 -4.28 11.36 13.81
C MET A 119 -4.32 10.29 14.90
N PHE A 120 -4.51 10.68 16.15
CA PHE A 120 -4.62 9.74 17.27
C PHE A 120 -5.95 8.97 17.28
N LEU A 121 -7.04 9.56 16.80
CA LEU A 121 -8.38 8.98 16.89
C LEU A 121 -8.51 7.56 16.28
N PRO A 122 -7.96 7.25 15.09
CA PRO A 122 -8.03 5.90 14.52
C PRO A 122 -7.25 4.83 15.31
N PHE A 123 -6.36 5.21 16.23
CA PHE A 123 -5.67 4.25 17.10
C PHE A 123 -6.51 3.81 18.29
N LEU A 124 -7.52 4.60 18.71
CA LEU A 124 -8.32 4.29 19.90
C LEU A 124 -9.01 2.92 19.86
N PRO A 125 -9.64 2.48 18.76
CA PRO A 125 -10.25 1.16 18.70
C PRO A 125 -9.24 0.04 18.96
N TRP A 126 -8.04 0.15 18.40
CA TRP A 126 -6.97 -0.84 18.55
C TRP A 126 -6.40 -0.83 19.96
N LEU A 127 -6.15 0.35 20.53
CA LEU A 127 -5.69 0.48 21.92
C LEU A 127 -6.71 -0.11 22.90
N LEU A 128 -7.99 0.10 22.66
CA LEU A 128 -9.05 -0.48 23.48
C LEU A 128 -9.11 -1.99 23.31
N TYR A 129 -9.09 -2.50 22.07
CA TYR A 129 -9.12 -3.93 21.79
C TYR A 129 -7.94 -4.66 22.44
N PHE A 130 -6.71 -4.26 22.15
CA PHE A 130 -5.52 -4.88 22.73
C PHE A 130 -5.40 -4.65 24.25
N GLY A 131 -5.92 -3.50 24.74
CA GLY A 131 -5.98 -3.23 26.18
C GLY A 131 -6.89 -4.19 26.92
N VAL A 132 -8.09 -4.48 26.40
CA VAL A 132 -9.03 -5.45 26.98
C VAL A 132 -8.47 -6.88 26.94
N GLN A 133 -7.71 -7.21 25.87
CA GLN A 133 -7.07 -8.52 25.73
C GLN A 133 -5.77 -8.67 26.54
N GLY A 134 -5.30 -7.60 27.22
CA GLY A 134 -4.00 -7.62 27.93
C GLY A 134 -2.78 -7.69 27.00
N ALA A 135 -2.93 -7.38 25.70
CA ALA A 135 -1.95 -7.58 24.65
C ALA A 135 -1.40 -6.25 24.06
N LEU A 136 -1.38 -5.18 24.87
CA LEU A 136 -0.83 -3.87 24.43
C LEU A 136 0.67 -3.94 24.12
N TYR A 137 1.41 -4.77 24.86
CA TYR A 137 2.84 -4.94 24.62
C TYR A 137 3.09 -5.64 23.27
N GLU A 138 2.35 -6.68 22.95
CA GLU A 138 2.43 -7.43 21.69
C GLU A 138 2.08 -6.53 20.50
N TRP A 139 1.03 -5.70 20.65
CA TRP A 139 0.69 -4.69 19.64
C TRP A 139 1.82 -3.67 19.45
N TYR A 140 2.35 -3.09 20.55
CA TYR A 140 3.47 -2.15 20.48
C TYR A 140 4.70 -2.81 19.84
N TRP A 141 5.05 -4.01 20.30
CA TRP A 141 6.22 -4.73 19.82
C TRP A 141 6.10 -5.06 18.32
N GLY A 142 5.02 -5.71 17.91
CA GLY A 142 4.83 -6.17 16.53
C GLY A 142 4.59 -5.04 15.54
N TYR A 143 3.81 -4.02 15.95
CA TYR A 143 3.41 -2.97 15.04
C TYR A 143 4.36 -1.76 15.06
N VAL A 144 4.80 -1.30 16.24
CA VAL A 144 5.64 -0.11 16.34
C VAL A 144 7.11 -0.47 16.39
N TYR A 145 7.53 -1.25 17.40
CA TYR A 145 8.94 -1.51 17.67
C TYR A 145 9.63 -2.22 16.51
N VAL A 146 9.06 -3.31 16.02
CA VAL A 146 9.64 -4.08 14.90
C VAL A 146 9.75 -3.23 13.64
N ASN A 147 8.70 -2.50 13.27
CA ASN A 147 8.72 -1.71 12.04
C ASN A 147 9.63 -0.47 12.10
N VAL A 148 9.74 0.16 13.26
CA VAL A 148 10.51 1.42 13.40
C VAL A 148 11.97 1.15 13.74
N PHE A 149 12.25 0.19 14.62
CA PHE A 149 13.59 0.01 15.20
C PHE A 149 14.33 -1.25 14.72
N VAL A 150 13.59 -2.32 14.37
CA VAL A 150 14.23 -3.57 13.92
C VAL A 150 14.35 -3.58 12.40
N TYR A 151 13.25 -3.37 11.69
CA TYR A 151 13.23 -3.41 10.22
C TYR A 151 14.18 -2.39 9.57
N SER A 152 14.30 -1.20 10.14
CA SER A 152 15.19 -0.15 9.62
C SER A 152 16.69 -0.45 9.83
N ASN A 153 17.06 -1.34 10.75
CA ASN A 153 18.45 -1.59 11.15
C ASN A 153 19.02 -2.94 10.67
N LEU A 154 18.26 -3.73 9.90
CA LEU A 154 18.68 -5.06 9.43
C LEU A 154 19.90 -5.05 8.52
N ASN A 155 20.25 -3.92 7.91
CA ASN A 155 21.30 -3.83 6.88
C ASN A 155 22.65 -3.32 7.41
N GLY A 156 22.91 -3.31 8.72
CA GLY A 156 24.18 -2.86 9.30
C GLY A 156 24.44 -1.35 9.11
N GLU A 157 25.70 -0.97 8.86
CA GLU A 157 26.05 0.42 8.51
C GLU A 157 25.34 0.79 7.22
N GLY A 158 24.36 1.67 7.32
CA GLY A 158 23.50 2.06 6.20
C GLY A 158 24.30 2.74 5.07
N PRO A 159 23.80 2.70 3.84
CA PRO A 159 24.46 3.29 2.68
C PRO A 159 24.73 4.79 2.91
N SER A 160 25.83 5.27 2.34
CA SER A 160 26.20 6.69 2.38
C SER A 160 25.10 7.57 1.79
N LEU A 161 25.08 8.87 2.13
CA LEU A 161 24.10 9.82 1.58
C LEU A 161 24.11 9.83 0.04
N TYR A 162 25.30 9.73 -0.57
CA TYR A 162 25.43 9.67 -2.04
C TYR A 162 24.76 8.42 -2.61
N GLU A 163 25.02 7.25 -2.04
CA GLU A 163 24.40 5.99 -2.48
C GLU A 163 22.88 6.03 -2.31
N ARG A 164 22.37 6.60 -1.23
CA ARG A 164 20.91 6.78 -1.04
C ARG A 164 20.30 7.66 -2.12
N ILE A 165 20.92 8.81 -2.43
CA ILE A 165 20.43 9.72 -3.49
C ILE A 165 20.48 9.03 -4.86
N TYR A 166 21.58 8.33 -5.17
CA TYR A 166 21.71 7.58 -6.41
C TYR A 166 20.65 6.48 -6.54
N THR A 167 20.43 5.71 -5.48
CA THR A 167 19.42 4.65 -5.42
C THR A 167 18.03 5.23 -5.60
N LEU A 168 17.68 6.32 -4.92
CA LEU A 168 16.39 6.99 -5.09
C LEU A 168 16.19 7.49 -6.54
N GLY A 169 17.22 8.02 -7.19
CA GLY A 169 17.14 8.45 -8.59
C GLY A 169 16.92 7.27 -9.54
N LYS A 170 17.65 6.17 -9.35
CA LYS A 170 17.48 4.91 -10.10
C LYS A 170 16.07 4.34 -9.91
N GLN A 171 15.59 4.35 -8.66
CA GLN A 171 14.28 3.90 -8.26
C GLN A 171 13.18 4.69 -9.00
N PHE A 172 13.28 6.02 -8.99
CA PHE A 172 12.32 6.86 -9.69
C PHE A 172 12.22 6.52 -11.18
N TYR A 173 13.36 6.29 -11.84
CA TYR A 173 13.39 5.89 -13.25
C TYR A 173 12.65 4.56 -13.47
N TRP A 174 12.95 3.53 -12.68
CA TRP A 174 12.33 2.22 -12.82
C TRP A 174 10.83 2.26 -12.55
N ILE A 175 10.40 2.96 -11.51
CA ILE A 175 8.99 3.13 -11.16
C ILE A 175 8.25 3.84 -12.30
N ALA A 176 8.81 4.92 -12.83
CA ALA A 176 8.20 5.65 -13.94
C ALA A 176 8.08 4.78 -15.20
N ARG A 177 9.09 3.95 -15.47
CA ARG A 177 9.09 3.01 -16.60
C ARG A 177 8.04 1.90 -16.41
N GLN A 178 7.99 1.26 -15.26
CA GLN A 178 7.05 0.17 -14.97
C GLN A 178 5.59 0.65 -14.90
N ASN A 179 5.37 1.83 -14.32
CA ASN A 179 4.03 2.42 -14.17
C ASN A 179 3.77 3.53 -15.21
N TRP A 180 4.33 3.41 -16.42
CA TRP A 180 4.29 4.43 -17.45
C TRP A 180 2.88 4.97 -17.72
N ILE A 181 1.86 4.12 -17.68
CA ILE A 181 0.48 4.51 -17.92
C ILE A 181 -0.03 5.55 -16.92
N SER A 182 0.32 5.41 -15.63
CA SER A 182 0.00 6.42 -14.61
C SER A 182 0.87 7.66 -14.75
N PHE A 183 2.18 7.49 -15.05
CA PHE A 183 3.14 8.58 -15.14
C PHE A 183 2.92 9.51 -16.34
N VAL A 184 2.34 9.02 -17.45
CA VAL A 184 1.90 9.85 -18.59
C VAL A 184 0.87 10.90 -18.17
N PHE A 185 0.06 10.65 -17.15
CA PHE A 185 -0.86 11.65 -16.59
C PHE A 185 -0.26 12.37 -15.38
N LEU A 186 0.46 11.66 -14.51
CA LEU A 186 1.05 12.21 -13.29
C LEU A 186 2.01 13.36 -13.59
N ILE A 187 3.00 13.14 -14.47
CA ILE A 187 4.03 14.16 -14.74
C ILE A 187 3.41 15.43 -15.36
N PRO A 188 2.63 15.36 -16.46
CA PRO A 188 1.99 16.56 -17.01
C PRO A 188 1.02 17.22 -16.03
N GLY A 189 0.31 16.44 -15.21
CA GLY A 189 -0.60 16.97 -14.20
C GLY A 189 0.10 17.77 -13.12
N VAL A 190 1.20 17.24 -12.58
CA VAL A 190 2.03 17.94 -11.59
C VAL A 190 2.64 19.21 -12.22
N LEU A 191 3.25 19.09 -13.41
CA LEU A 191 3.81 20.24 -14.10
C LEU A 191 2.75 21.32 -14.38
N TRP A 192 1.55 20.91 -14.80
CA TRP A 192 0.47 21.87 -14.99
C TRP A 192 0.09 22.59 -13.70
N GLN A 193 -0.03 21.89 -12.57
CA GLN A 193 -0.30 22.53 -11.27
C GLN A 193 0.78 23.53 -10.88
N LEU A 194 2.04 23.25 -11.21
CA LEU A 194 3.16 24.14 -10.91
C LEU A 194 3.18 25.39 -11.78
N PHE A 195 2.79 25.27 -13.06
CA PHE A 195 2.95 26.37 -14.03
C PHE A 195 1.63 27.02 -14.45
N ARG A 196 0.45 26.53 -13.99
CA ARG A 196 -0.82 27.13 -14.35
C ARG A 196 -0.95 28.58 -13.86
N LYS A 197 -1.57 29.41 -14.69
CA LYS A 197 -1.88 30.80 -14.31
C LYS A 197 -2.80 30.83 -13.07
N GLY A 198 -2.44 31.65 -12.09
CA GLY A 198 -3.19 31.81 -10.84
C GLY A 198 -2.85 30.82 -9.73
N ALA A 199 -1.98 29.83 -9.97
CA ALA A 199 -1.44 29.01 -8.88
C ALA A 199 -0.56 29.87 -7.97
N LYS A 200 -0.83 29.82 -6.66
CA LYS A 200 -0.06 30.53 -5.65
C LYS A 200 1.25 29.80 -5.36
N TRP A 201 2.28 30.52 -4.94
CA TRP A 201 3.60 29.93 -4.66
C TRP A 201 3.53 28.82 -3.60
N LEU A 202 2.73 29.02 -2.55
CA LEU A 202 2.57 28.03 -1.48
C LEU A 202 1.85 26.76 -1.99
N GLU A 203 0.90 26.88 -2.90
CA GLU A 203 0.25 25.73 -3.56
C GLU A 203 1.28 24.93 -4.36
N ARG A 204 2.12 25.61 -5.15
CA ARG A 204 3.20 24.97 -5.93
C ARG A 204 4.17 24.23 -5.00
N PHE A 205 4.62 24.92 -3.95
CA PHE A 205 5.48 24.34 -2.93
C PHE A 205 4.84 23.12 -2.28
N SER A 206 3.54 23.19 -1.95
CA SER A 206 2.83 22.07 -1.34
C SER A 206 2.77 20.85 -2.26
N ILE A 207 2.47 21.01 -3.54
CA ILE A 207 2.44 19.88 -4.49
C ILE A 207 3.82 19.22 -4.60
N ILE A 208 4.88 20.00 -4.74
CA ILE A 208 6.25 19.46 -4.78
C ILE A 208 6.57 18.71 -3.47
N SER A 209 6.25 19.32 -2.34
CA SER A 209 6.52 18.72 -1.03
C SER A 209 5.77 17.40 -0.84
N LEU A 210 4.48 17.33 -1.21
CA LEU A 210 3.70 16.11 -1.13
C LEU A 210 4.31 14.99 -1.99
N CYS A 211 4.65 15.29 -3.25
CA CYS A 211 5.30 14.34 -4.15
C CYS A 211 6.64 13.85 -3.57
N PHE A 212 7.47 14.80 -3.12
CA PHE A 212 8.81 14.50 -2.62
C PHE A 212 8.77 13.66 -1.32
N PHE A 213 8.03 14.11 -0.31
CA PHE A 213 8.01 13.40 0.98
C PHE A 213 7.25 12.07 0.91
N LEU A 214 6.25 11.93 0.03
CA LEU A 214 5.65 10.63 -0.22
C LEU A 214 6.66 9.69 -0.87
N PHE A 215 7.36 10.12 -1.91
CA PHE A 215 8.38 9.32 -2.59
C PHE A 215 9.51 8.91 -1.65
N VAL A 216 10.08 9.86 -0.91
CA VAL A 216 11.13 9.58 0.07
C VAL A 216 10.63 8.66 1.17
N GLY A 217 9.43 8.90 1.72
CA GLY A 217 8.84 8.07 2.76
C GLY A 217 8.68 6.60 2.35
N ILE A 218 8.35 6.35 1.08
CA ILE A 218 8.21 4.99 0.55
C ILE A 218 9.57 4.31 0.34
N TYR A 219 10.55 5.02 -0.22
CA TYR A 219 11.77 4.40 -0.75
C TYR A 219 13.04 4.63 0.06
N VAL A 220 13.00 5.45 1.12
CA VAL A 220 14.18 5.72 1.95
C VAL A 220 14.72 4.45 2.63
N GLY A 221 13.88 3.45 2.86
CA GLY A 221 14.27 2.15 3.42
C GLY A 221 14.96 1.20 2.43
N GLY A 222 15.01 1.54 1.13
CA GLY A 222 15.72 0.76 0.09
C GLY A 222 14.97 -0.48 -0.43
N SER A 223 13.78 -0.80 0.06
CA SER A 223 12.99 -1.94 -0.41
C SER A 223 12.27 -1.62 -1.74
N GLU A 224 12.22 -2.61 -2.63
CA GLU A 224 11.61 -2.50 -3.97
C GLU A 224 10.57 -3.60 -4.17
N LEU A 225 9.31 -3.28 -3.87
CA LEU A 225 8.20 -4.17 -4.21
C LEU A 225 7.27 -3.47 -5.20
N PRO A 226 6.67 -4.20 -6.16
CA PRO A 226 5.85 -3.60 -7.23
C PRO A 226 4.78 -2.63 -6.71
N TYR A 227 4.05 -3.01 -5.67
CA TYR A 227 2.95 -2.24 -5.11
C TYR A 227 3.38 -0.99 -4.33
N TYR A 228 4.67 -0.84 -3.99
CA TYR A 228 5.15 0.37 -3.30
C TYR A 228 4.99 1.65 -4.11
N ALA A 229 4.90 1.56 -5.44
CA ALA A 229 4.67 2.71 -6.30
C ALA A 229 3.20 3.18 -6.33
N LEU A 230 2.25 2.36 -5.88
CA LEU A 230 0.82 2.67 -5.97
C LEU A 230 0.43 4.00 -5.29
N PRO A 231 0.91 4.35 -4.09
CA PRO A 231 0.59 5.63 -3.47
C PRO A 231 0.96 6.86 -4.31
N LEU A 232 2.04 6.77 -5.12
CA LEU A 232 2.42 7.88 -6.01
C LEU A 232 1.38 8.13 -7.10
N SER A 233 0.62 7.11 -7.48
CA SER A 233 -0.45 7.22 -8.47
C SER A 233 -1.60 8.13 -8.02
N VAL A 234 -1.65 8.56 -6.75
CA VAL A 234 -2.61 9.58 -6.28
C VAL A 234 -2.51 10.89 -7.06
N PHE A 235 -1.31 11.22 -7.54
CA PHE A 235 -1.09 12.44 -8.34
C PHE A 235 -1.52 12.31 -9.80
N THR A 236 -1.83 11.10 -10.28
CA THR A 236 -2.36 10.86 -11.65
C THR A 236 -3.64 11.64 -11.91
N VAL A 237 -4.48 11.84 -10.88
CA VAL A 237 -5.70 12.64 -10.98
C VAL A 237 -5.46 14.08 -11.44
N LEU A 238 -4.27 14.64 -11.18
CA LEU A 238 -3.89 15.99 -11.63
C LEU A 238 -3.78 16.08 -13.15
N GLY A 239 -3.32 15.00 -13.80
CA GLY A 239 -3.33 14.89 -15.26
C GLY A 239 -4.73 14.85 -15.84
N PHE A 240 -5.64 14.15 -15.16
CA PHE A 240 -7.06 14.15 -15.54
C PHE A 240 -7.74 15.50 -15.28
N CYS A 241 -7.31 16.27 -14.27
CA CYS A 241 -7.75 17.66 -14.11
C CYS A 241 -7.30 18.53 -15.27
N LEU A 242 -6.05 18.36 -15.76
CA LEU A 242 -5.56 19.04 -16.96
C LEU A 242 -6.38 18.62 -18.19
N LEU A 243 -6.57 17.32 -18.41
CA LEU A 243 -7.36 16.79 -19.52
C LEU A 243 -8.81 17.32 -19.49
N GLY A 244 -9.48 17.28 -18.35
CA GLY A 244 -10.82 17.80 -18.20
C GLY A 244 -10.91 19.29 -18.53
N LYS A 245 -9.94 20.09 -18.06
CA LYS A 245 -9.88 21.52 -18.41
C LYS A 245 -9.62 21.78 -19.90
N LEU A 246 -8.83 20.93 -20.56
CA LEU A 246 -8.61 21.03 -22.00
C LEU A 246 -9.89 20.66 -22.78
N LEU A 247 -10.57 19.58 -22.40
CA LEU A 247 -11.82 19.17 -23.00
C LEU A 247 -12.92 20.23 -22.83
N ASP A 248 -13.00 20.87 -21.67
CA ASP A 248 -13.97 21.94 -21.43
C ASP A 248 -13.75 23.21 -22.30
N ARG A 249 -12.57 23.35 -22.94
CA ARG A 249 -12.26 24.41 -23.90
C ARG A 249 -12.62 24.05 -25.34
N THR A 250 -12.86 22.76 -25.58
CA THR A 250 -13.32 22.28 -26.89
C THR A 250 -14.82 22.44 -27.03
N SER A 251 -15.32 22.39 -28.28
CA SER A 251 -16.76 22.37 -28.55
C SER A 251 -17.39 20.99 -28.35
N ILE A 252 -16.62 20.00 -27.84
CA ILE A 252 -17.11 18.64 -27.64
C ILE A 252 -18.01 18.64 -26.39
N PRO A 253 -19.32 18.39 -26.53
CA PRO A 253 -20.20 18.33 -25.37
C PRO A 253 -19.94 17.05 -24.57
N ALA A 254 -19.88 17.18 -23.24
CA ALA A 254 -19.83 16.04 -22.31
C ALA A 254 -21.20 15.33 -22.25
N GLY A 255 -21.66 14.83 -23.40
CA GLY A 255 -22.94 14.14 -23.57
C GLY A 255 -22.78 12.62 -23.64
N LYS A 256 -23.82 11.95 -24.15
CA LYS A 256 -23.88 10.47 -24.24
C LYS A 256 -22.71 9.85 -24.99
N TRP A 257 -22.26 10.45 -26.07
CA TRP A 257 -21.14 9.96 -26.86
C TRP A 257 -19.80 10.10 -26.09
N PHE A 258 -19.59 11.22 -25.41
CA PHE A 258 -18.43 11.41 -24.57
C PHE A 258 -18.38 10.37 -23.42
N CYS A 259 -19.55 10.10 -22.81
CA CYS A 259 -19.72 9.03 -21.84
C CYS A 259 -19.32 7.67 -22.41
N ALA A 260 -19.90 7.29 -23.56
CA ALA A 260 -19.62 6.00 -24.20
C ALA A 260 -18.14 5.85 -24.56
N CYS A 261 -17.51 6.88 -25.09
CA CYS A 261 -16.07 6.88 -25.39
C CYS A 261 -15.20 6.76 -24.11
N SER A 262 -15.56 7.46 -23.04
CA SER A 262 -14.84 7.39 -21.77
C SER A 262 -14.95 6.01 -21.13
N LEU A 263 -16.13 5.42 -21.12
CA LEU A 263 -16.34 4.05 -20.62
C LEU A 263 -15.62 3.01 -21.47
N ALA A 264 -15.69 3.13 -22.80
CA ALA A 264 -14.97 2.25 -23.72
C ALA A 264 -13.44 2.35 -23.51
N ALA A 265 -12.92 3.59 -23.37
CA ALA A 265 -11.51 3.82 -23.06
C ALA A 265 -11.12 3.24 -21.70
N SER A 266 -11.98 3.40 -20.68
CA SER A 266 -11.74 2.82 -19.34
C SER A 266 -11.67 1.29 -19.40
N LEU A 267 -12.58 0.66 -20.12
CA LEU A 267 -12.60 -0.79 -20.33
C LEU A 267 -11.36 -1.24 -21.11
N ALA A 268 -11.02 -0.55 -22.19
CA ALA A 268 -9.84 -0.87 -23.00
C ALA A 268 -8.55 -0.78 -22.21
N VAL A 269 -8.42 0.23 -21.34
CA VAL A 269 -7.29 0.37 -20.42
C VAL A 269 -7.29 -0.75 -19.39
N ALA A 270 -8.44 -1.04 -18.77
CA ALA A 270 -8.55 -2.08 -17.75
C ALA A 270 -8.19 -3.47 -18.30
N VAL A 271 -8.66 -3.80 -19.51
CA VAL A 271 -8.38 -5.11 -20.15
C VAL A 271 -7.00 -5.14 -20.80
N GLY A 272 -6.59 -4.07 -21.48
CA GLY A 272 -5.36 -4.07 -22.27
C GLY A 272 -4.09 -3.78 -21.48
N CYS A 273 -4.18 -3.15 -20.30
CA CYS A 273 -3.03 -2.71 -19.53
C CYS A 273 -2.92 -3.39 -18.15
N SER A 274 -3.99 -4.01 -17.63
CA SER A 274 -3.91 -4.69 -16.34
C SER A 274 -3.16 -6.01 -16.48
N MET A 275 -2.13 -6.17 -15.65
CA MET A 275 -1.37 -7.41 -15.57
C MET A 275 -2.19 -8.55 -14.94
N ASN A 276 -3.24 -8.23 -14.18
CA ASN A 276 -4.08 -9.21 -13.51
C ASN A 276 -5.11 -9.88 -14.44
N ILE A 277 -5.25 -9.40 -15.67
CA ILE A 277 -6.21 -9.96 -16.63
C ILE A 277 -5.88 -11.42 -16.98
N SER A 278 -4.60 -11.80 -16.98
CA SER A 278 -4.15 -13.17 -17.23
C SER A 278 -4.68 -14.17 -16.21
N TYR A 279 -4.90 -13.74 -14.97
CA TYR A 279 -5.41 -14.61 -13.91
C TYR A 279 -6.90 -14.93 -14.01
N LEU A 280 -7.67 -14.22 -14.86
CA LEU A 280 -9.08 -14.52 -15.08
C LEU A 280 -9.33 -15.91 -15.70
N SER A 281 -8.31 -16.49 -16.35
CA SER A 281 -8.39 -17.82 -16.94
C SER A 281 -7.95 -18.94 -15.99
N GLU A 282 -7.35 -18.62 -14.85
CA GLU A 282 -6.91 -19.62 -13.89
C GLU A 282 -8.08 -20.25 -13.12
N LYS A 283 -8.00 -21.56 -12.95
CA LYS A 283 -9.00 -22.32 -12.20
C LYS A 283 -8.44 -22.68 -10.82
N LYS A 284 -9.33 -22.77 -9.86
CA LYS A 284 -8.98 -23.14 -8.48
C LYS A 284 -8.25 -24.48 -8.42
N GLU A 285 -8.69 -25.45 -9.20
CA GLU A 285 -8.15 -26.81 -9.24
C GLU A 285 -6.70 -26.87 -9.72
N ASP A 286 -6.26 -25.86 -10.49
CA ASP A 286 -4.90 -25.78 -11.02
C ASP A 286 -3.94 -25.16 -10.00
N LEU A 287 -4.45 -24.46 -8.98
CA LEU A 287 -3.64 -23.81 -7.96
C LEU A 287 -3.11 -24.82 -6.95
N PHE A 288 -1.81 -24.77 -6.65
CA PHE A 288 -1.17 -25.66 -5.67
C PHE A 288 -1.85 -25.66 -4.30
N LEU A 289 -2.40 -24.51 -3.88
CA LEU A 289 -3.13 -24.35 -2.62
C LEU A 289 -4.30 -25.32 -2.48
N TYR A 290 -5.09 -25.51 -3.55
CA TYR A 290 -6.27 -26.39 -3.49
C TYR A 290 -5.87 -27.86 -3.52
N LYS A 291 -4.77 -28.22 -4.21
CA LYS A 291 -4.21 -29.58 -4.16
C LYS A 291 -3.70 -29.93 -2.76
N PHE A 292 -3.05 -28.99 -2.08
CA PHE A 292 -2.61 -29.16 -0.70
C PHE A 292 -3.80 -29.19 0.26
N ARG A 293 -4.78 -28.30 0.06
CA ARG A 293 -6.01 -28.25 0.86
C ARG A 293 -6.70 -29.60 0.87
N ASP A 294 -6.85 -30.24 -0.26
CA ASP A 294 -7.58 -31.51 -0.37
C ASP A 294 -6.89 -32.62 0.45
N ILE A 295 -5.56 -32.59 0.56
CA ILE A 295 -4.80 -33.50 1.44
C ILE A 295 -4.97 -33.12 2.91
N VAL A 296 -4.86 -31.83 3.22
CA VAL A 296 -4.91 -31.34 4.63
C VAL A 296 -6.28 -31.61 5.25
N LEU A 297 -7.37 -31.41 4.48
CA LEU A 297 -8.75 -31.62 4.96
C LEU A 297 -9.18 -33.08 5.02
N GLU A 298 -8.31 -34.06 4.70
CA GLU A 298 -8.53 -35.47 5.06
C GLU A 298 -8.40 -35.69 6.56
N THR A 299 -7.74 -34.75 7.27
CA THR A 299 -7.61 -34.80 8.75
C THR A 299 -8.67 -33.92 9.39
N GLU A 300 -9.32 -34.40 10.44
CA GLU A 300 -10.25 -33.63 11.24
C GLU A 300 -9.52 -32.61 12.10
N ASP A 301 -9.96 -31.35 12.09
CA ASP A 301 -9.34 -30.20 12.79
C ASP A 301 -7.82 -30.10 12.63
N PRO A 302 -7.29 -30.04 11.38
CA PRO A 302 -5.87 -30.12 11.13
C PRO A 302 -5.13 -28.88 11.63
N THR A 303 -3.91 -29.08 12.12
CA THR A 303 -3.00 -28.02 12.53
C THR A 303 -1.87 -27.82 11.52
N LEU A 304 -1.41 -26.57 11.33
CA LEU A 304 -0.47 -26.19 10.27
C LEU A 304 0.65 -25.29 10.79
N LEU A 305 1.86 -25.51 10.30
CA LEU A 305 2.98 -24.60 10.42
C LEU A 305 3.46 -24.20 9.01
N ASN A 306 3.74 -22.91 8.80
CA ASN A 306 4.24 -22.37 7.56
C ASN A 306 5.69 -21.92 7.74
N ILE A 307 6.62 -22.44 6.97
CA ILE A 307 8.05 -22.11 7.03
C ILE A 307 8.60 -21.59 5.71
N ASN A 308 9.62 -20.73 5.77
CA ASN A 308 10.31 -20.10 4.65
C ASN A 308 9.43 -19.29 3.69
N CYS A 309 8.20 -18.97 4.10
CA CYS A 309 7.35 -18.00 3.42
C CYS A 309 6.49 -17.25 4.43
N LEU A 310 6.11 -16.02 4.08
CA LEU A 310 5.29 -15.19 4.94
C LEU A 310 3.89 -15.77 5.10
N ASP A 311 3.24 -16.09 3.98
CA ASP A 311 1.97 -16.80 3.93
C ASP A 311 1.84 -17.50 2.57
N ALA A 312 1.63 -18.81 2.61
CA ALA A 312 1.33 -19.59 1.41
C ALA A 312 -0.17 -19.58 1.06
N GLY A 313 -1.01 -18.93 1.87
CA GLY A 313 -2.47 -18.90 1.69
C GLY A 313 -3.18 -20.17 2.19
N LEU A 314 -2.45 -21.16 2.70
CA LEU A 314 -3.03 -22.46 3.07
C LEU A 314 -3.91 -22.35 4.33
N TYR A 315 -3.56 -21.48 5.29
CA TYR A 315 -4.42 -21.18 6.44
C TYR A 315 -5.80 -20.71 6.01
N THR A 316 -5.85 -19.80 5.03
CA THR A 316 -7.11 -19.22 4.52
C THR A 316 -7.95 -20.24 3.76
N VAL A 317 -7.34 -21.02 2.85
CA VAL A 317 -8.12 -21.96 2.01
C VAL A 317 -8.58 -23.20 2.77
N CYS A 318 -7.91 -23.55 3.88
CA CYS A 318 -8.30 -24.66 4.77
C CYS A 318 -9.12 -24.21 5.98
N ASP A 319 -9.30 -22.88 6.19
CA ASP A 319 -9.97 -22.30 7.36
C ASP A 319 -9.32 -22.71 8.70
N ILE A 320 -7.98 -22.77 8.73
CA ILE A 320 -7.20 -23.18 9.90
C ILE A 320 -6.83 -21.95 10.73
N VAL A 321 -7.13 -22.01 12.04
CA VAL A 321 -6.63 -21.04 13.01
C VAL A 321 -5.24 -21.50 13.48
N PRO A 322 -4.21 -20.65 13.38
CA PRO A 322 -2.86 -21.00 13.83
C PRO A 322 -2.80 -21.39 15.31
N THR A 323 -2.13 -22.49 15.61
CA THR A 323 -1.95 -23.01 16.98
C THR A 323 -0.57 -22.71 17.56
N CYS A 324 0.39 -22.35 16.72
CA CYS A 324 1.73 -21.95 17.11
C CYS A 324 1.87 -20.42 17.14
N ARG A 325 2.65 -19.89 18.09
CA ARG A 325 2.93 -18.44 18.17
C ARG A 325 3.56 -17.93 16.88
N TRP A 326 4.58 -18.60 16.41
CA TRP A 326 5.27 -18.30 15.15
C TRP A 326 4.81 -19.26 14.05
N PHE A 327 3.55 -19.11 13.68
CA PHE A 327 2.86 -19.99 12.74
C PHE A 327 3.31 -19.84 11.29
N GLN A 328 4.06 -18.77 10.99
CA GLN A 328 4.64 -18.51 9.66
C GLN A 328 5.99 -17.80 9.78
N THR A 329 6.81 -17.87 8.73
CA THR A 329 8.05 -17.11 8.66
C THR A 329 7.74 -15.61 8.59
N GLN A 330 8.42 -14.83 9.42
CA GLN A 330 8.24 -13.39 9.45
C GLN A 330 9.01 -12.71 8.30
N THR A 331 8.56 -11.53 7.89
CA THR A 331 9.28 -10.69 6.90
C THR A 331 10.69 -10.36 7.37
N ILE A 332 10.87 -10.23 8.69
CA ILE A 332 12.15 -10.04 9.34
C ILE A 332 12.57 -11.39 9.92
N LEU A 333 13.68 -11.94 9.40
CA LEU A 333 14.26 -13.17 9.91
C LEU A 333 14.95 -12.88 11.24
N LEU A 334 14.31 -13.27 12.33
CA LEU A 334 14.85 -13.19 13.68
C LEU A 334 15.27 -14.59 14.11
N ASP A 335 16.54 -14.75 14.48
CA ASP A 335 17.13 -16.05 14.80
C ASP A 335 16.29 -16.85 15.80
N TYR A 336 15.86 -16.22 16.89
CA TYR A 336 15.04 -16.87 17.90
C TYR A 336 13.66 -17.34 17.38
N VAL A 337 13.08 -16.68 16.35
CA VAL A 337 11.83 -17.11 15.70
C VAL A 337 12.07 -18.37 14.88
N MET A 338 13.17 -18.39 14.14
CA MET A 338 13.55 -19.54 13.31
C MET A 338 13.89 -20.75 14.20
N GLU A 339 14.63 -20.56 15.29
CA GLU A 339 14.93 -21.59 16.27
C GLU A 339 13.64 -22.16 16.91
N GLU A 340 12.69 -21.32 17.27
CA GLU A 340 11.41 -21.76 17.84
C GLU A 340 10.56 -22.52 16.82
N GLN A 341 10.52 -22.09 15.55
CA GLN A 341 9.85 -22.84 14.48
C GLN A 341 10.49 -24.20 14.25
N GLU A 342 11.83 -24.28 14.26
CA GLU A 342 12.54 -25.55 14.17
C GLU A 342 12.23 -26.44 15.39
N GLY A 343 12.10 -25.86 16.58
CA GLY A 343 11.62 -26.56 17.78
C GLY A 343 10.23 -27.17 17.59
N TYR A 344 9.29 -26.45 17.00
CA TYR A 344 7.96 -26.98 16.67
C TYR A 344 8.01 -28.18 15.73
N ILE A 345 8.94 -28.16 14.75
CA ILE A 345 9.14 -29.26 13.82
C ILE A 345 9.70 -30.49 14.57
N ARG A 346 10.73 -30.32 15.40
CA ARG A 346 11.34 -31.42 16.21
C ARG A 346 10.36 -32.07 17.14
N GLU A 347 9.46 -31.27 17.73
CA GLU A 347 8.41 -31.74 18.64
C GLU A 347 7.22 -32.40 17.91
N GLY A 348 7.13 -32.26 16.59
CA GLY A 348 5.97 -32.67 15.83
C GLY A 348 4.70 -31.97 16.30
N LYS A 349 4.77 -30.65 16.52
CA LYS A 349 3.72 -29.87 17.19
C LYS A 349 2.47 -29.63 16.34
N THR A 350 2.60 -29.74 15.01
CA THR A 350 1.49 -29.58 14.07
C THR A 350 1.33 -30.85 13.22
N ASP A 351 0.15 -31.04 12.64
CA ASP A 351 -0.15 -32.17 11.77
C ASP A 351 0.50 -32.02 10.40
N TYR A 352 0.57 -30.78 9.91
CA TYR A 352 1.16 -30.45 8.63
C TYR A 352 2.17 -29.32 8.75
N VAL A 353 3.16 -29.36 7.86
CA VAL A 353 4.12 -28.27 7.65
C VAL A 353 4.15 -27.97 6.14
N ILE A 354 3.97 -26.69 5.78
CA ILE A 354 4.20 -26.23 4.42
C ILE A 354 5.50 -25.42 4.36
N ALA A 355 6.35 -25.72 3.38
CA ALA A 355 7.62 -25.02 3.15
C ALA A 355 7.71 -24.48 1.73
N ARG A 356 8.45 -23.38 1.54
CA ARG A 356 8.78 -22.84 0.22
C ARG A 356 10.27 -22.93 -0.03
N ASP A 357 10.65 -23.49 -1.17
CA ASP A 357 12.00 -23.62 -1.74
C ASP A 357 12.98 -24.42 -0.87
N THR A 358 13.02 -24.19 0.43
CA THR A 358 13.93 -24.87 1.37
C THR A 358 13.23 -25.26 2.67
N TYR A 359 13.76 -26.26 3.34
CA TYR A 359 13.27 -26.73 4.64
C TYR A 359 14.44 -27.35 5.44
N PRO A 360 14.40 -27.35 6.78
CA PRO A 360 15.42 -27.97 7.61
C PRO A 360 15.36 -29.51 7.51
N GLU A 361 16.51 -30.17 7.42
CA GLU A 361 16.58 -31.65 7.31
C GLU A 361 15.91 -32.38 8.49
N VAL A 362 15.90 -31.75 9.67
CA VAL A 362 15.27 -32.28 10.88
C VAL A 362 13.77 -32.55 10.69
N ILE A 363 13.12 -31.98 9.67
CA ILE A 363 11.70 -32.22 9.38
C ILE A 363 11.39 -33.70 9.17
N PHE A 364 12.34 -34.46 8.60
CA PHE A 364 12.16 -35.87 8.33
C PHE A 364 12.19 -36.77 9.58
N GLU A 365 12.55 -36.24 10.74
CA GLU A 365 12.44 -36.99 12.01
C GLU A 365 10.98 -37.24 12.41
N GLN A 366 10.11 -36.24 12.18
CA GLN A 366 8.70 -36.28 12.60
C GLN A 366 7.71 -36.30 11.42
N TYR A 367 8.13 -35.88 10.24
CA TYR A 367 7.24 -35.68 9.09
C TYR A 367 7.69 -36.49 7.87
N GLU A 368 6.79 -36.67 6.93
CA GLU A 368 7.03 -37.22 5.59
C GLU A 368 6.54 -36.26 4.54
N LEU A 369 7.26 -36.14 3.43
CA LEU A 369 6.82 -35.34 2.28
C LEU A 369 5.66 -36.06 1.59
N VAL A 370 4.50 -35.40 1.52
CA VAL A 370 3.29 -35.96 0.90
C VAL A 370 2.96 -35.35 -0.44
N ASN A 371 3.38 -34.10 -0.69
CA ASN A 371 3.16 -33.45 -1.99
C ASN A 371 4.20 -32.35 -2.24
N GLU A 372 4.54 -32.15 -3.51
CA GLU A 372 5.39 -31.08 -4.00
C GLU A 372 4.73 -30.44 -5.20
N GLN A 373 4.65 -29.11 -5.23
CA GLN A 373 4.05 -28.36 -6.32
C GLN A 373 4.94 -27.19 -6.73
N PRO A 374 5.33 -27.10 -8.01
CA PRO A 374 5.93 -25.89 -8.55
C PRO A 374 4.87 -24.80 -8.68
N TRP A 375 5.30 -23.57 -8.44
CA TRP A 375 4.47 -22.39 -8.66
C TRP A 375 5.26 -21.32 -9.38
N GLN A 376 4.70 -20.75 -10.43
CA GLN A 376 5.32 -19.69 -11.20
C GLN A 376 4.50 -18.39 -11.05
N MET A 377 5.17 -17.30 -10.70
CA MET A 377 4.59 -15.98 -10.59
C MET A 377 5.40 -14.98 -11.41
N GLY A 378 4.96 -14.72 -12.63
CA GLY A 378 5.72 -13.95 -13.61
C GLY A 378 7.06 -14.65 -13.95
N GLU A 379 8.18 -13.97 -13.69
CA GLU A 379 9.53 -14.53 -13.89
C GLU A 379 10.05 -15.32 -12.66
N LEU A 380 9.33 -15.28 -11.54
CA LEU A 380 9.69 -15.97 -10.30
C LEU A 380 9.14 -17.39 -10.31
N SER A 381 9.98 -18.36 -9.96
CA SER A 381 9.61 -19.77 -9.81
C SER A 381 9.86 -20.20 -8.37
N PHE A 382 8.89 -20.85 -7.76
CA PHE A 382 8.95 -21.37 -6.40
C PHE A 382 8.60 -22.86 -6.40
N ALA A 383 9.09 -23.59 -5.41
CA ALA A 383 8.65 -24.94 -5.10
C ALA A 383 8.00 -24.94 -3.71
N TYR A 384 6.78 -25.45 -3.62
CA TYR A 384 6.07 -25.62 -2.35
C TYR A 384 6.02 -27.08 -2.00
N TYR A 385 6.33 -27.40 -0.74
CA TYR A 385 6.40 -28.75 -0.17
C TYR A 385 5.39 -28.87 0.96
N LEU A 386 4.56 -29.91 0.91
CA LEU A 386 3.64 -30.26 1.98
C LEU A 386 4.13 -31.49 2.70
N PHE A 387 4.38 -31.35 3.99
CA PHE A 387 4.78 -32.44 4.89
C PHE A 387 3.62 -32.80 5.81
N ARG A 388 3.44 -34.09 6.07
CA ARG A 388 2.48 -34.65 7.01
C ARG A 388 3.21 -35.33 8.15
N LYS A 389 2.72 -35.16 9.38
CA LYS A 389 3.27 -35.85 10.56
C LYS A 389 3.16 -37.35 10.42
N ARG A 390 4.25 -38.06 10.73
CA ARG A 390 4.28 -39.53 10.66
C ARG A 390 3.27 -40.13 11.62
N GLY A 391 2.52 -41.14 11.15
CA GLY A 391 1.48 -41.82 11.94
C GLY A 391 0.14 -41.04 12.02
N LEU A 392 0.01 -39.92 11.37
CA LEU A 392 -1.28 -39.24 11.22
C LEU A 392 -2.12 -39.98 10.17
N GLY A 393 -3.31 -40.47 10.59
CA GLY A 393 -4.23 -41.19 9.69
C GLY A 393 -3.91 -42.70 9.55
N ALA A 394 -3.10 -43.28 10.43
CA ALA A 394 -2.90 -44.73 10.56
C ALA A 394 -3.96 -45.37 11.45
#